data_d38a5529d3f6af163abfca60378ac3b0
#
_entry.id   d38a5529d3f6af163abfca60378ac3b0
#
_cell.length_a   1.000
_cell.length_b   1.000
_cell.length_c   1.000
_cell.angle_alpha   90.00
_cell.angle_beta   90.00
_cell.angle_gamma   90.00
#
_symmetry.space_group_name_H-M   'P 1'
#
loop_
_entity.id
_entity.type
_entity.pdbx_description
1 polymer ?
#
loop_
_entity_poly.entity_id
_entity_poly.type
_entity_poly.pdbx_seq_one_letter_code
_entity_poly.pdbx_strand_id
1 'polypeptide(L)'
;MDMKKVQSTCNYCSIACNIDFNVEDNEIVSVVPTQGYPVNNGFCCIKGLNLDKQNTKFPNPVYPLVRGKDGEMEQISWDEAFKVMASKIKELQDKYGRESVAFISTGQLTTEEMALLGHIGRNYLGMNGDGNTRLCMATSVVAHKQSYGFDAPPYTFDDLELSDTLIFIGANPVVAHPILWTRVRNNKNNPKIIVIDPRQSETAIRADEWVDIKPKADLRLLYTLANYLIEKDWIDKDYIEKYTE
;
A
#
# COMPACT_ATOMS: atom_id res chain seq x y z
N MET A 1 14.31 31.44 16.82
CA MET A 1 14.34 29.96 16.76
C MET A 1 14.27 29.61 15.30
N ASP A 2 15.22 28.83 14.79
CA ASP A 2 15.24 28.51 13.36
C ASP A 2 14.33 27.30 13.11
N MET A 3 13.19 27.54 12.49
CA MET A 3 12.29 26.49 12.01
C MET A 3 12.96 25.73 10.87
N LYS A 4 13.19 24.43 11.07
CA LYS A 4 13.76 23.54 10.06
C LYS A 4 12.65 22.82 9.33
N LYS A 5 12.68 22.85 8.00
CA LYS A 5 11.79 22.08 7.14
C LYS A 5 12.44 20.75 6.77
N VAL A 6 11.76 19.62 7.06
CA VAL A 6 12.23 18.27 6.74
C VAL A 6 11.20 17.59 5.85
N GLN A 7 11.62 17.27 4.63
CA GLN A 7 10.77 16.58 3.67
C GLN A 7 10.79 15.07 3.92
N SER A 8 9.61 14.43 3.85
CA SER A 8 9.47 13.00 4.02
C SER A 8 8.24 12.45 3.27
N THR A 9 8.05 11.15 3.32
CA THR A 9 6.90 10.47 2.72
C THR A 9 5.90 10.07 3.80
N CYS A 10 4.62 10.29 3.54
CA CYS A 10 3.53 9.82 4.40
C CYS A 10 3.51 8.30 4.44
N ASN A 11 3.45 7.72 5.65
CA ASN A 11 3.54 6.28 5.89
C ASN A 11 2.18 5.56 5.99
N TYR A 12 1.05 6.22 5.64
CA TYR A 12 -0.26 5.62 5.81
C TYR A 12 -0.69 4.67 4.70
N CYS A 13 -0.52 5.06 3.46
CA CYS A 13 -0.97 4.25 2.34
C CYS A 13 0.01 4.33 1.17
N SER A 14 -0.13 3.41 0.21
CA SER A 14 0.75 3.27 -0.94
C SER A 14 0.70 4.42 -1.96
N ILE A 15 -0.11 5.44 -1.75
CA ILE A 15 -0.07 6.67 -2.57
C ILE A 15 1.28 7.38 -2.41
N ALA A 16 1.92 7.23 -1.24
CA ALA A 16 3.24 7.82 -0.97
C ALA A 16 3.29 9.34 -1.13
N CYS A 17 2.27 10.04 -0.58
CA CYS A 17 2.24 11.50 -0.56
C CYS A 17 3.51 12.05 0.08
N ASN A 18 4.15 13.03 -0.56
CA ASN A 18 5.28 13.72 0.03
C ASN A 18 4.78 14.89 0.90
N ILE A 19 5.36 15.01 2.08
CA ILE A 19 4.98 15.97 3.12
C ILE A 19 6.21 16.64 3.70
N ASP A 20 6.03 17.87 4.17
CA ASP A 20 7.05 18.65 4.84
C ASP A 20 6.70 18.76 6.32
N PHE A 21 7.61 18.31 7.17
CA PHE A 21 7.56 18.54 8.61
C PHE A 21 8.25 19.87 8.94
N ASN A 22 7.55 20.74 9.62
CA ASN A 22 8.16 21.90 10.25
C ASN A 22 8.61 21.49 11.66
N VAL A 23 9.90 21.63 11.93
CA VAL A 23 10.54 21.17 13.16
C VAL A 23 11.16 22.35 13.89
N GLU A 24 10.83 22.51 15.16
CA GLU A 24 11.44 23.46 16.10
C GLU A 24 11.91 22.69 17.34
N ASP A 25 13.08 22.96 17.84
CA ASP A 25 13.67 22.33 19.03
C ASP A 25 13.57 20.78 19.01
N ASN A 26 13.75 20.18 17.83
CA ASN A 26 13.65 18.76 17.57
C ASN A 26 12.24 18.16 17.73
N GLU A 27 11.20 19.00 17.78
CA GLU A 27 9.80 18.59 17.80
C GLU A 27 9.08 18.98 16.50
N ILE A 28 8.18 18.13 16.04
CA ILE A 28 7.35 18.42 14.87
C ILE A 28 6.21 19.34 15.30
N VAL A 29 6.23 20.59 14.84
CA VAL A 29 5.24 21.60 15.18
C VAL A 29 4.08 21.65 14.17
N SER A 30 4.31 21.23 12.91
CA SER A 30 3.26 21.12 11.91
C SER A 30 3.65 20.23 10.74
N VAL A 31 2.65 19.76 10.01
CA VAL A 31 2.79 18.96 8.79
C VAL A 31 2.04 19.65 7.66
N VAL A 32 2.70 19.84 6.52
CA VAL A 32 2.09 20.41 5.31
C VAL A 32 2.41 19.54 4.09
N PRO A 33 1.53 19.51 3.07
CA PRO A 33 1.85 18.77 1.85
C PRO A 33 2.94 19.46 1.07
N THR A 34 3.91 18.70 0.55
CA THR A 34 4.97 19.23 -0.31
C THR A 34 4.37 19.73 -1.63
N GLN A 35 4.65 20.99 -1.93
CA GLN A 35 4.20 21.60 -3.17
C GLN A 35 5.01 21.09 -4.37
N GLY A 36 4.34 20.90 -5.51
CA GLY A 36 5.00 20.50 -6.76
C GLY A 36 5.46 19.03 -6.80
N TYR A 37 5.17 18.22 -5.78
CA TYR A 37 5.49 16.80 -5.81
C TYR A 37 4.49 16.05 -6.72
N PRO A 38 4.94 15.27 -7.74
CA PRO A 38 4.09 14.80 -8.83
C PRO A 38 2.98 13.81 -8.39
N VAL A 39 3.19 13.08 -7.29
CA VAL A 39 2.21 12.10 -6.81
C VAL A 39 0.99 12.77 -6.19
N ASN A 40 1.20 13.63 -5.21
CA ASN A 40 0.11 14.26 -4.45
C ASN A 40 -0.16 15.71 -4.82
N ASN A 41 0.64 16.30 -5.71
CA ASN A 41 0.43 17.60 -6.32
C ASN A 41 0.03 18.72 -5.32
N GLY A 42 0.71 18.77 -4.18
CA GLY A 42 0.43 19.73 -3.10
C GLY A 42 -0.78 19.40 -2.22
N PHE A 43 -1.39 18.22 -2.36
CA PHE A 43 -2.50 17.77 -1.51
C PHE A 43 -2.04 16.73 -0.48
N CYS A 44 -2.77 16.64 0.61
CA CYS A 44 -2.63 15.58 1.59
C CYS A 44 -3.97 15.33 2.29
N CYS A 45 -4.27 14.07 2.60
CA CYS A 45 -5.50 13.74 3.32
C CYS A 45 -5.34 13.96 4.84
N ILE A 46 -6.46 13.91 5.54
CA ILE A 46 -6.49 14.16 6.99
C ILE A 46 -5.56 13.24 7.80
N LYS A 47 -5.28 12.03 7.33
CA LYS A 47 -4.36 11.09 8.00
C LYS A 47 -2.93 11.63 7.98
N GLY A 48 -2.43 12.00 6.80
CA GLY A 48 -1.09 12.56 6.66
C GLY A 48 -0.92 13.91 7.36
N LEU A 49 -1.94 14.79 7.30
CA LEU A 49 -1.91 16.10 7.96
C LEU A 49 -1.91 16.02 9.51
N ASN A 50 -2.20 14.87 10.09
CA ASN A 50 -2.19 14.68 11.55
C ASN A 50 -1.06 13.74 12.02
N LEU A 51 -0.01 13.56 11.22
CA LEU A 51 1.14 12.75 11.62
C LEU A 51 1.88 13.31 12.84
N ASP A 52 1.92 14.64 13.00
CA ASP A 52 2.45 15.31 14.19
C ASP A 52 1.77 14.83 15.48
N LYS A 53 0.46 14.65 15.45
CA LYS A 53 -0.33 14.27 16.63
C LYS A 53 -0.13 12.82 17.08
N GLN A 54 0.39 11.97 16.23
CA GLN A 54 0.67 10.58 16.59
C GLN A 54 1.82 10.45 17.59
N ASN A 55 2.83 11.31 17.47
CA ASN A 55 4.00 11.26 18.35
C ASN A 55 3.78 11.92 19.71
N THR A 56 2.75 12.76 19.86
CA THR A 56 2.53 13.56 21.07
C THR A 56 1.45 13.02 22.00
N LYS A 57 0.49 12.22 21.50
CA LYS A 57 -0.68 11.80 22.29
C LYS A 57 -0.55 10.45 22.96
N PHE A 58 0.33 9.58 22.50
CA PHE A 58 0.53 8.26 23.06
C PHE A 58 2.00 8.03 23.37
N PRO A 59 2.36 7.61 24.58
CA PRO A 59 3.72 7.20 24.86
C PRO A 59 4.03 5.98 23.99
N ASN A 60 4.70 6.21 22.87
CA ASN A 60 5.23 5.10 22.10
C ASN A 60 6.32 4.42 22.91
N PRO A 61 6.33 3.09 23.05
CA PRO A 61 7.42 2.39 23.69
C PRO A 61 8.70 2.64 22.86
N VAL A 62 9.62 3.38 23.45
CA VAL A 62 10.92 3.71 22.83
C VAL A 62 12.04 2.74 23.24
N TYR A 63 11.71 1.84 24.15
CA TYR A 63 12.61 0.80 24.63
C TYR A 63 12.01 -0.59 24.45
N PRO A 64 12.83 -1.61 24.14
CA PRO A 64 12.37 -2.98 24.08
C PRO A 64 12.02 -3.51 25.47
N LEU A 65 11.05 -4.41 25.49
CA LEU A 65 10.61 -5.10 26.70
C LEU A 65 10.85 -6.61 26.54
N VAL A 66 11.29 -7.25 27.60
CA VAL A 66 11.42 -8.70 27.69
C VAL A 66 10.58 -9.21 28.87
N ARG A 67 10.04 -10.42 28.73
CA ARG A 67 9.32 -11.05 29.84
C ARG A 67 10.28 -11.59 30.87
N GLY A 68 10.21 -11.07 32.09
CA GLY A 68 10.96 -11.52 33.23
C GLY A 68 10.53 -12.91 33.74
N LYS A 69 11.24 -13.44 34.70
CA LYS A 69 10.96 -14.77 35.30
C LYS A 69 9.66 -14.81 36.11
N ASP A 70 9.22 -13.67 36.60
CA ASP A 70 7.94 -13.48 37.30
C ASP A 70 6.76 -13.33 36.38
N GLY A 71 7.01 -13.23 35.04
CA GLY A 71 6.00 -13.04 34.00
C GLY A 71 5.73 -11.59 33.66
N GLU A 72 6.28 -10.64 34.37
CA GLU A 72 6.14 -9.21 34.09
C GLU A 72 7.06 -8.76 32.93
N MET A 73 6.74 -7.64 32.31
CA MET A 73 7.53 -7.09 31.22
C MET A 73 8.57 -6.11 31.78
N GLU A 74 9.84 -6.43 31.55
CA GLU A 74 10.98 -5.64 32.00
C GLU A 74 11.57 -4.87 30.81
N GLN A 75 11.92 -3.60 31.05
CA GLN A 75 12.61 -2.78 30.05
C GLN A 75 14.09 -3.17 29.99
N ILE A 76 14.58 -3.37 28.76
CA ILE A 76 15.99 -3.68 28.49
C ILE A 76 16.56 -2.69 27.45
N SER A 77 17.88 -2.69 27.32
CA SER A 77 18.55 -1.93 26.27
C SER A 77 18.35 -2.58 24.89
N TRP A 78 18.53 -1.80 23.82
CA TRP A 78 18.50 -2.34 22.45
C TRP A 78 19.57 -3.39 22.20
N ASP A 79 20.77 -3.22 22.75
CA ASP A 79 21.85 -4.20 22.64
C ASP A 79 21.51 -5.55 23.29
N GLU A 80 20.84 -5.50 24.44
CA GLU A 80 20.34 -6.71 25.10
C GLU A 80 19.21 -7.36 24.31
N ALA A 81 18.28 -6.56 23.79
CA ALA A 81 17.18 -7.06 22.97
C ALA A 81 17.71 -7.80 21.73
N PHE A 82 18.70 -7.22 21.03
CA PHE A 82 19.32 -7.87 19.87
C PHE A 82 20.02 -9.17 20.25
N LYS A 83 20.73 -9.22 21.40
CA LYS A 83 21.36 -10.46 21.90
C LYS A 83 20.33 -11.52 22.22
N VAL A 84 19.25 -11.16 22.93
CA VAL A 84 18.15 -12.08 23.27
C VAL A 84 17.51 -12.64 22.00
N MET A 85 17.17 -11.77 21.05
CA MET A 85 16.54 -12.17 19.79
C MET A 85 17.46 -13.08 18.97
N ALA A 86 18.71 -12.69 18.76
CA ALA A 86 19.66 -13.47 17.98
C ALA A 86 19.94 -14.84 18.62
N SER A 87 20.12 -14.89 19.96
CA SER A 87 20.32 -16.13 20.70
C SER A 87 19.12 -17.07 20.60
N LYS A 88 17.89 -16.50 20.66
CA LYS A 88 16.67 -17.30 20.58
C LYS A 88 16.43 -17.84 19.17
N ILE A 89 16.67 -17.04 18.14
CA ILE A 89 16.61 -17.49 16.75
C ILE A 89 17.58 -18.66 16.55
N LYS A 90 18.84 -18.49 17.00
CA LYS A 90 19.86 -19.52 16.86
C LYS A 90 19.49 -20.81 17.62
N GLU A 91 19.04 -20.70 18.87
CA GLU A 91 18.58 -21.85 19.67
C GLU A 91 17.49 -22.65 18.95
N LEU A 92 16.48 -21.95 18.41
CA LEU A 92 15.38 -22.61 17.73
C LEU A 92 15.83 -23.26 16.42
N GLN A 93 16.68 -22.59 15.65
CA GLN A 93 17.20 -23.13 14.40
C GLN A 93 18.15 -24.31 14.63
N ASP A 94 19.01 -24.27 15.66
CA ASP A 94 19.89 -25.38 16.02
C ASP A 94 19.07 -26.61 16.47
N LYS A 95 17.93 -26.41 17.15
CA LYS A 95 17.08 -27.50 17.65
C LYS A 95 16.11 -28.07 16.63
N TYR A 96 15.52 -27.22 15.77
CA TYR A 96 14.40 -27.59 14.91
C TYR A 96 14.66 -27.37 13.42
N GLY A 97 15.84 -26.89 13.06
CA GLY A 97 16.22 -26.56 11.66
C GLY A 97 15.97 -25.10 11.32
N ARG A 98 16.60 -24.64 10.22
CA ARG A 98 16.60 -23.24 9.80
C ARG A 98 15.20 -22.68 9.51
N GLU A 99 14.29 -23.51 9.06
CA GLU A 99 12.91 -23.13 8.71
C GLU A 99 11.96 -23.04 9.92
N SER A 100 12.46 -23.32 11.13
CA SER A 100 11.65 -23.27 12.35
C SER A 100 11.27 -21.85 12.79
N VAL A 101 11.96 -20.85 12.24
CA VAL A 101 11.69 -19.42 12.50
C VAL A 101 11.26 -18.75 11.20
N ALA A 102 10.20 -17.97 11.28
CA ALA A 102 9.68 -17.18 10.16
C ALA A 102 9.46 -15.73 10.58
N PHE A 103 9.43 -14.82 9.62
CA PHE A 103 9.03 -13.45 9.85
C PHE A 103 7.81 -13.07 9.01
N ILE A 104 6.96 -12.23 9.57
CA ILE A 104 5.83 -11.62 8.87
C ILE A 104 6.03 -10.11 8.92
N SER A 105 6.04 -9.48 7.77
CA SER A 105 6.24 -8.04 7.63
C SER A 105 4.99 -7.31 7.14
N THR A 106 5.11 -6.01 7.01
CA THR A 106 4.07 -5.16 6.42
C THR A 106 4.55 -4.53 5.13
N GLY A 107 3.62 -4.22 4.20
CA GLY A 107 3.90 -3.44 3.00
C GLY A 107 4.09 -1.94 3.23
N GLN A 108 4.06 -1.47 4.48
CA GLN A 108 4.26 -0.07 4.87
C GLN A 108 5.69 0.26 5.32
N LEU A 109 6.60 -0.69 5.19
CA LEU A 109 8.03 -0.44 5.35
C LEU A 109 8.57 0.37 4.17
N THR A 110 9.64 1.11 4.39
CA THR A 110 10.38 1.71 3.27
C THR A 110 11.03 0.62 2.40
N THR A 111 11.36 0.94 1.17
CA THR A 111 11.98 -0.02 0.24
C THR A 111 13.29 -0.57 0.81
N GLU A 112 14.08 0.29 1.46
CA GLU A 112 15.34 -0.05 2.12
C GLU A 112 15.14 -1.02 3.27
N GLU A 113 14.13 -0.78 4.12
CA GLU A 113 13.78 -1.66 5.23
C GLU A 113 13.32 -3.04 4.74
N MET A 114 12.47 -3.07 3.70
CA MET A 114 12.03 -4.34 3.08
C MET A 114 13.20 -5.13 2.50
N ALA A 115 14.11 -4.45 1.79
CA ALA A 115 15.29 -5.08 1.20
C ALA A 115 16.20 -5.64 2.29
N LEU A 116 16.46 -4.87 3.34
CA LEU A 116 17.30 -5.28 4.47
C LEU A 116 16.68 -6.46 5.24
N LEU A 117 15.38 -6.40 5.57
CA LEU A 117 14.66 -7.47 6.24
C LEU A 117 14.69 -8.76 5.41
N GLY A 118 14.44 -8.66 4.11
CA GLY A 118 14.49 -9.80 3.19
C GLY A 118 15.89 -10.41 3.11
N HIS A 119 16.92 -9.57 3.03
CA HIS A 119 18.31 -10.02 2.99
C HIS A 119 18.73 -10.74 4.30
N ILE A 120 18.49 -10.12 5.43
CA ILE A 120 18.82 -10.71 6.74
C ILE A 120 18.00 -11.98 6.97
N GLY A 121 16.69 -11.91 6.79
CA GLY A 121 15.80 -13.02 7.08
C GLY A 121 16.05 -14.22 6.17
N ARG A 122 15.97 -14.05 4.85
CA ARG A 122 16.04 -15.14 3.89
C ARG A 122 17.48 -15.58 3.59
N ASN A 123 18.34 -14.62 3.24
CA ASN A 123 19.69 -14.97 2.73
C ASN A 123 20.66 -15.28 3.86
N TYR A 124 20.62 -14.52 4.96
CA TYR A 124 21.55 -14.71 6.06
C TYR A 124 21.06 -15.73 7.08
N LEU A 125 19.84 -15.59 7.59
CA LEU A 125 19.28 -16.47 8.63
C LEU A 125 18.56 -17.70 8.07
N GLY A 126 18.22 -17.74 6.77
CA GLY A 126 17.50 -18.85 6.14
C GLY A 126 16.07 -19.01 6.64
N MET A 127 15.46 -17.94 7.09
CA MET A 127 14.08 -17.91 7.58
C MET A 127 13.10 -17.79 6.42
N ASN A 128 11.93 -18.39 6.56
CA ASN A 128 10.80 -18.10 5.67
C ASN A 128 10.22 -16.73 6.03
N GLY A 129 9.86 -15.95 5.01
CA GLY A 129 9.27 -14.64 5.21
C GLY A 129 8.12 -14.36 4.27
N ASP A 130 7.10 -13.70 4.80
CA ASP A 130 5.95 -13.23 4.04
C ASP A 130 5.50 -11.85 4.56
N GLY A 131 4.53 -11.25 3.88
CA GLY A 131 3.98 -9.95 4.23
C GLY A 131 2.46 -9.90 4.09
N ASN A 132 1.87 -8.84 4.60
CA ASN A 132 0.43 -8.61 4.50
C ASN A 132 -0.07 -8.53 3.05
N THR A 133 0.79 -8.21 2.09
CA THR A 133 0.47 -8.20 0.66
C THR A 133 0.06 -9.57 0.14
N ARG A 134 0.51 -10.65 0.77
CA ARG A 134 0.06 -12.02 0.47
C ARG A 134 -1.44 -12.16 0.61
N LEU A 135 -2.02 -11.64 1.67
CA LEU A 135 -3.45 -11.70 1.96
C LEU A 135 -4.24 -10.61 1.22
N CYS A 136 -3.61 -9.51 0.88
CA CYS A 136 -4.24 -8.35 0.27
C CYS A 136 -4.33 -8.45 -1.26
N MET A 137 -3.21 -8.78 -1.94
CA MET A 137 -3.13 -8.66 -3.41
C MET A 137 -2.42 -9.82 -4.12
N ALA A 138 -2.24 -10.97 -3.47
CA ALA A 138 -1.55 -12.09 -4.12
C ALA A 138 -2.24 -12.54 -5.42
N THR A 139 -3.56 -12.54 -5.46
CA THR A 139 -4.35 -12.85 -6.66
C THR A 139 -4.17 -11.81 -7.76
N SER A 140 -4.11 -10.52 -7.41
CA SER A 140 -3.84 -9.43 -8.35
C SER A 140 -2.44 -9.53 -8.94
N VAL A 141 -1.42 -9.85 -8.11
CA VAL A 141 -0.04 -10.09 -8.57
C VAL A 141 0.01 -11.21 -9.61
N VAL A 142 -0.67 -12.33 -9.34
CA VAL A 142 -0.72 -13.45 -10.28
C VAL A 142 -1.39 -13.03 -11.59
N ALA A 143 -2.54 -12.35 -11.50
CA ALA A 143 -3.27 -11.88 -12.67
C ALA A 143 -2.43 -10.89 -13.51
N HIS A 144 -1.77 -9.91 -12.88
CA HIS A 144 -0.88 -8.96 -13.57
C HIS A 144 0.27 -9.67 -14.27
N LYS A 145 0.93 -10.61 -13.57
CA LYS A 145 2.04 -11.37 -14.18
C LYS A 145 1.59 -12.26 -15.35
N GLN A 146 0.41 -12.85 -15.27
CA GLN A 146 -0.14 -13.63 -16.36
C GLN A 146 -0.56 -12.76 -17.56
N SER A 147 -1.07 -11.55 -17.30
CA SER A 147 -1.55 -10.66 -18.35
C SER A 147 -0.45 -9.78 -18.96
N TYR A 148 0.50 -9.31 -18.16
CA TYR A 148 1.49 -8.31 -18.56
C TYR A 148 2.94 -8.76 -18.39
N GLY A 149 3.19 -9.92 -17.80
CA GLY A 149 4.55 -10.44 -17.51
C GLY A 149 5.18 -9.87 -16.24
N PHE A 150 4.63 -8.83 -15.62
CA PHE A 150 5.17 -8.15 -14.45
C PHE A 150 4.06 -7.68 -13.50
N ASP A 151 4.46 -7.33 -12.27
CA ASP A 151 3.56 -6.85 -11.22
C ASP A 151 3.67 -5.33 -11.07
N ALA A 152 3.03 -4.61 -11.97
CA ALA A 152 2.85 -3.15 -11.88
C ALA A 152 1.62 -2.73 -12.71
N PRO A 153 0.95 -1.62 -12.34
CA PRO A 153 -0.10 -1.08 -13.19
C PRO A 153 0.47 -0.57 -14.52
N PRO A 154 -0.20 -0.83 -15.65
CA PRO A 154 0.26 -0.39 -16.96
C PRO A 154 -0.01 1.09 -17.25
N TYR A 155 -0.47 1.85 -16.27
CA TYR A 155 -0.84 3.28 -16.37
C TYR A 155 -0.27 4.07 -15.19
N THR A 156 -0.36 5.40 -15.28
CA THR A 156 0.11 6.35 -14.28
C THR A 156 -1.03 7.10 -13.61
N PHE A 157 -0.74 7.89 -12.59
CA PHE A 157 -1.74 8.77 -11.98
C PHE A 157 -2.27 9.84 -12.92
N ASP A 158 -1.48 10.25 -13.92
CA ASP A 158 -1.89 11.26 -14.89
C ASP A 158 -3.03 10.74 -15.79
N ASP A 159 -3.09 9.44 -16.05
CA ASP A 159 -4.19 8.82 -16.82
C ASP A 159 -5.56 9.02 -16.14
N LEU A 160 -5.59 9.12 -14.80
CA LEU A 160 -6.81 9.44 -14.07
C LEU A 160 -7.33 10.86 -14.36
N GLU A 161 -6.43 11.78 -14.72
CA GLU A 161 -6.76 13.17 -15.06
C GLU A 161 -7.05 13.39 -16.56
N LEU A 162 -6.74 12.39 -17.40
CA LEU A 162 -6.84 12.48 -18.87
C LEU A 162 -7.96 11.61 -19.46
N SER A 163 -8.33 10.51 -18.78
CA SER A 163 -9.34 9.58 -19.27
C SER A 163 -10.72 10.23 -19.34
N ASP A 164 -11.52 9.84 -20.33
CA ASP A 164 -12.92 10.24 -20.47
C ASP A 164 -13.89 9.25 -19.79
N THR A 165 -13.41 8.05 -19.45
CA THR A 165 -14.17 7.02 -18.74
C THR A 165 -13.28 6.36 -17.70
N LEU A 166 -13.78 6.24 -16.47
CA LEU A 166 -13.09 5.60 -15.35
C LEU A 166 -13.97 4.51 -14.75
N ILE A 167 -13.44 3.30 -14.67
CA ILE A 167 -14.16 2.15 -14.11
C ILE A 167 -13.44 1.71 -12.82
N PHE A 168 -14.17 1.71 -11.71
CA PHE A 168 -13.69 1.21 -10.41
C PHE A 168 -14.39 -0.11 -10.08
N ILE A 169 -13.60 -1.17 -9.89
CA ILE A 169 -14.11 -2.51 -9.61
C ILE A 169 -13.65 -2.95 -8.22
N GLY A 170 -14.59 -3.16 -7.30
CA GLY A 170 -14.32 -3.58 -5.93
C GLY A 170 -13.41 -2.62 -5.15
N ALA A 171 -13.40 -1.34 -5.52
CA ALA A 171 -12.48 -0.34 -4.98
C ALA A 171 -13.23 0.88 -4.44
N ASN A 172 -12.76 1.38 -3.29
CA ASN A 172 -13.32 2.58 -2.65
C ASN A 172 -12.24 3.66 -2.43
N PRO A 173 -11.71 4.27 -3.50
CA PRO A 173 -10.63 5.26 -3.39
C PRO A 173 -11.02 6.52 -2.62
N VAL A 174 -12.28 6.88 -2.54
CA VAL A 174 -12.75 8.02 -1.72
C VAL A 174 -12.30 7.88 -0.26
N VAL A 175 -12.32 6.66 0.28
CA VAL A 175 -11.93 6.38 1.67
C VAL A 175 -10.49 5.86 1.76
N ALA A 176 -10.15 4.85 0.96
CA ALA A 176 -8.87 4.17 1.07
C ALA A 176 -7.70 5.01 0.52
N HIS A 177 -7.93 5.74 -0.57
CA HIS A 177 -6.91 6.51 -1.28
C HIS A 177 -7.41 7.92 -1.66
N PRO A 178 -7.67 8.80 -0.67
CA PRO A 178 -8.32 10.10 -0.95
C PRO A 178 -7.57 10.98 -1.95
N ILE A 179 -6.24 10.90 -2.00
CA ILE A 179 -5.43 11.69 -2.95
C ILE A 179 -5.56 11.16 -4.38
N LEU A 180 -5.67 9.84 -4.56
CA LEU A 180 -6.03 9.26 -5.86
C LEU A 180 -7.41 9.79 -6.33
N TRP A 181 -8.39 9.82 -5.42
CA TRP A 181 -9.70 10.40 -5.72
C TRP A 181 -9.64 11.90 -6.03
N THR A 182 -8.71 12.65 -5.43
CA THR A 182 -8.47 14.04 -5.79
C THR A 182 -7.99 14.18 -7.23
N ARG A 183 -7.13 13.27 -7.71
CA ARG A 183 -6.70 13.21 -9.11
C ARG A 183 -7.89 12.97 -10.06
N VAL A 184 -8.79 12.04 -9.71
CA VAL A 184 -10.04 11.82 -10.47
C VAL A 184 -10.88 13.10 -10.56
N ARG A 185 -11.02 13.83 -9.44
CA ARG A 185 -11.77 15.11 -9.41
C ARG A 185 -11.11 16.23 -10.19
N ASN A 186 -9.80 16.18 -10.37
CA ASN A 186 -9.04 17.16 -11.15
C ASN A 186 -9.09 16.88 -12.66
N ASN A 187 -9.70 15.78 -13.08
CA ASN A 187 -9.88 15.44 -14.47
C ASN A 187 -10.73 16.51 -15.19
N LYS A 188 -10.17 17.12 -16.22
CA LYS A 188 -10.79 18.22 -16.96
C LYS A 188 -11.74 17.76 -18.06
N ASN A 189 -11.72 16.46 -18.39
CA ASN A 189 -12.57 15.87 -19.43
C ASN A 189 -13.95 15.49 -18.93
N ASN A 190 -14.24 15.75 -17.64
CA ASN A 190 -15.49 15.35 -16.99
C ASN A 190 -15.82 13.87 -17.25
N PRO A 191 -14.98 12.95 -16.79
CA PRO A 191 -15.04 11.54 -17.16
C PRO A 191 -16.34 10.90 -16.68
N LYS A 192 -16.87 9.96 -17.46
CA LYS A 192 -17.91 9.06 -16.98
C LYS A 192 -17.31 8.11 -15.93
N ILE A 193 -17.86 8.11 -14.72
CA ILE A 193 -17.41 7.26 -13.61
C ILE A 193 -18.39 6.12 -13.43
N ILE A 194 -17.90 4.89 -13.59
CA ILE A 194 -18.66 3.65 -13.41
C ILE A 194 -18.05 2.89 -12.23
N VAL A 195 -18.88 2.46 -11.28
CA VAL A 195 -18.44 1.63 -10.15
C VAL A 195 -19.15 0.29 -10.18
N ILE A 196 -18.36 -0.78 -10.17
CA ILE A 196 -18.84 -2.17 -10.08
C ILE A 196 -18.51 -2.66 -8.67
N ASP A 197 -19.51 -2.79 -7.81
CA ASP A 197 -19.32 -3.15 -6.41
C ASP A 197 -20.63 -3.73 -5.84
N PRO A 198 -20.60 -4.80 -5.06
CA PRO A 198 -21.79 -5.33 -4.38
C PRO A 198 -22.34 -4.39 -3.29
N ARG A 199 -21.58 -3.37 -2.91
CA ARG A 199 -21.96 -2.37 -1.92
C ARG A 199 -21.95 -0.98 -2.55
N GLN A 200 -22.98 -0.20 -2.29
CA GLN A 200 -22.97 1.22 -2.64
C GLN A 200 -22.00 1.98 -1.72
N SER A 201 -20.71 1.89 -2.07
CA SER A 201 -19.63 2.52 -1.34
C SER A 201 -19.63 4.04 -1.52
N GLU A 202 -18.78 4.75 -0.76
CA GLU A 202 -18.61 6.20 -0.88
C GLU A 202 -18.14 6.62 -2.27
N THR A 203 -17.46 5.75 -2.98
CA THR A 203 -17.11 5.96 -4.40
C THR A 203 -18.31 5.71 -5.30
N ALA A 204 -19.08 4.65 -5.05
CA ALA A 204 -20.28 4.33 -5.82
C ALA A 204 -21.37 5.42 -5.72
N ILE A 205 -21.52 6.03 -4.53
CA ILE A 205 -22.44 7.17 -4.33
C ILE A 205 -22.05 8.39 -5.22
N ARG A 206 -20.79 8.50 -5.61
CA ARG A 206 -20.24 9.62 -6.41
C ARG A 206 -20.06 9.27 -7.88
N ALA A 207 -20.39 8.06 -8.28
CA ALA A 207 -20.32 7.59 -9.66
C ALA A 207 -21.54 8.04 -10.46
N ASP A 208 -21.37 8.15 -11.78
CA ASP A 208 -22.50 8.35 -12.70
C ASP A 208 -23.31 7.06 -12.84
N GLU A 209 -22.65 5.90 -12.67
CA GLU A 209 -23.30 4.60 -12.77
C GLU A 209 -22.72 3.64 -11.73
N TRP A 210 -23.58 3.06 -10.93
CA TRP A 210 -23.25 1.98 -10.02
C TRP A 210 -23.88 0.67 -10.51
N VAL A 211 -23.01 -0.29 -10.82
CA VAL A 211 -23.41 -1.63 -11.22
C VAL A 211 -23.39 -2.53 -9.98
N ASP A 212 -24.56 -2.77 -9.42
CA ASP A 212 -24.74 -3.66 -8.28
C ASP A 212 -24.58 -5.11 -8.73
N ILE A 213 -23.55 -5.77 -8.23
CA ILE A 213 -23.28 -7.17 -8.51
C ILE A 213 -23.39 -7.99 -7.22
N LYS A 214 -23.73 -9.27 -7.32
CA LYS A 214 -23.66 -10.17 -6.16
C LYS A 214 -22.18 -10.40 -5.76
N PRO A 215 -21.87 -10.52 -4.46
CA PRO A 215 -20.54 -10.92 -4.03
C PRO A 215 -20.04 -12.16 -4.79
N LYS A 216 -18.80 -12.16 -5.23
CA LYS A 216 -18.14 -13.20 -6.06
C LYS A 216 -18.64 -13.29 -7.51
N ALA A 217 -19.37 -12.30 -8.00
CA ALA A 217 -19.84 -12.28 -9.39
C ALA A 217 -18.86 -11.57 -10.35
N ASP A 218 -17.84 -10.89 -9.83
CA ASP A 218 -16.89 -10.09 -10.62
C ASP A 218 -16.32 -10.84 -11.80
N LEU A 219 -15.78 -12.02 -11.57
CA LEU A 219 -15.14 -12.82 -12.62
C LEU A 219 -16.14 -13.22 -13.73
N ARG A 220 -17.36 -13.57 -13.35
CA ARG A 220 -18.41 -13.91 -14.34
C ARG A 220 -18.77 -12.69 -15.18
N LEU A 221 -18.93 -11.51 -14.55
CA LEU A 221 -19.23 -10.28 -15.27
C LEU A 221 -18.11 -9.95 -16.25
N LEU A 222 -16.85 -9.98 -15.80
CA LEU A 222 -15.70 -9.64 -16.64
C LEU A 222 -15.53 -10.60 -17.82
N TYR A 223 -15.69 -11.90 -17.63
CA TYR A 223 -15.68 -12.86 -18.77
C TYR A 223 -16.87 -12.67 -19.70
N THR A 224 -18.04 -12.33 -19.18
CA THR A 224 -19.21 -12.02 -20.02
C THR A 224 -18.98 -10.78 -20.86
N LEU A 225 -18.39 -9.73 -20.28
CA LEU A 225 -18.00 -8.52 -21.01
C LEU A 225 -16.95 -8.82 -22.09
N ALA A 226 -15.92 -9.59 -21.77
CA ALA A 226 -14.90 -9.99 -22.72
C ALA A 226 -15.51 -10.79 -23.89
N ASN A 227 -16.36 -11.77 -23.60
CA ASN A 227 -17.06 -12.55 -24.64
C ASN A 227 -17.93 -11.65 -25.53
N TYR A 228 -18.64 -10.69 -24.92
CA TYR A 228 -19.47 -9.74 -25.67
C TYR A 228 -18.63 -8.85 -26.61
N LEU A 229 -17.48 -8.38 -26.17
CA LEU A 229 -16.55 -7.60 -27.01
C LEU A 229 -16.05 -8.43 -28.20
N ILE A 230 -15.73 -9.71 -27.97
CA ILE A 230 -15.32 -10.63 -29.03
C ILE A 230 -16.47 -10.87 -30.04
N GLU A 231 -17.67 -11.16 -29.56
CA GLU A 231 -18.84 -11.40 -30.39
C GLU A 231 -19.23 -10.17 -31.25
N LYS A 232 -18.96 -8.96 -30.74
CA LYS A 232 -19.20 -7.71 -31.46
C LYS A 232 -18.05 -7.28 -32.36
N ASP A 233 -16.96 -8.03 -32.38
CA ASP A 233 -15.73 -7.69 -33.07
C ASP A 233 -15.14 -6.31 -32.63
N TRP A 234 -15.31 -5.96 -31.35
CA TRP A 234 -14.78 -4.75 -30.72
C TRP A 234 -13.44 -5.02 -30.04
N ILE A 235 -12.58 -5.71 -30.77
CA ILE A 235 -11.25 -6.11 -30.33
C ILE A 235 -10.18 -5.59 -31.29
N ASP A 236 -9.02 -5.26 -30.79
CA ASP A 236 -7.86 -4.91 -31.62
C ASP A 236 -7.11 -6.19 -32.03
N LYS A 237 -7.47 -6.70 -33.22
CA LYS A 237 -6.89 -7.96 -33.75
C LYS A 237 -5.40 -7.84 -34.04
N ASP A 238 -4.95 -6.67 -34.51
CA ASP A 238 -3.55 -6.43 -34.84
C ASP A 238 -2.70 -6.41 -33.55
N TYR A 239 -3.23 -5.81 -32.49
CA TYR A 239 -2.58 -5.85 -31.18
C TYR A 239 -2.53 -7.29 -30.62
N ILE A 240 -3.65 -8.00 -30.67
CA ILE A 240 -3.71 -9.39 -30.18
C ILE A 240 -2.69 -10.27 -30.91
N GLU A 241 -2.69 -10.21 -32.25
CA GLU A 241 -1.75 -11.04 -33.07
C GLU A 241 -0.29 -10.71 -32.79
N LYS A 242 0.02 -9.43 -32.53
CA LYS A 242 1.41 -8.97 -32.39
C LYS A 242 1.97 -9.10 -30.98
N TYR A 243 1.13 -8.96 -29.93
CA TYR A 243 1.60 -8.79 -28.57
C TYR A 243 1.07 -9.81 -27.57
N THR A 244 0.22 -10.77 -27.99
CA THR A 244 -0.30 -11.82 -27.10
C THR A 244 0.03 -13.22 -27.64
N GLU A 245 0.05 -14.20 -26.73
CA GLU A 245 0.23 -15.63 -27.02
C GLU A 245 -1.08 -16.41 -26.86
#